data_804146e175fb8aa3c1f5e4486a3f9a1d
#
_entry.id   804146e175fb8aa3c1f5e4486a3f9a1d
#
_cell.length_a   1.000
_cell.length_b   1.000
_cell.length_c   1.000
_cell.angle_alpha   90.00
_cell.angle_beta   90.00
_cell.angle_gamma   90.00
#
_symmetry.space_group_name_H-M   'P 1'
#
loop_
_entity.id
_entity.type
_entity.pdbx_description
1 polymer ?
#
loop_
_entity_poly.entity_id
_entity_poly.type
_entity_poly.pdbx_seq_one_letter_code
_entity_poly.pdbx_strand_id
1 'polypeptide(L)'
;PYRRQRQMCIRDSKYLRILVGLDIDTRISNRVREVEELVEWQRIRSKVREEYFNNLVRLINETDNTDTDETIKIFRQFQRKIYDGTLEIRKTEDPCHAKMYLFAYNDSNNENGEQPGDVITGSSNLSYQGLQGRTEINVRFTDKGKYTEGKQIFDELWANAIPIVDENTVDRWKEKVESQIWIDRLFQPYKLYLRVLNEYFDIPSKTNVRTPFDITDGKFFNLKYQTDAIQLALKSIETHNGTIVADVVGLGKSIIASTIAHNLRLRTIVVSPPHLKSGWDAYKDEFGFTGTVFSGGKISEALVHYNGLKRPDEQFLIIVDEAHRYRNEYTEDYAMLHNLCQGNKVVLLTATPFNNDPADIYSMLKLFQIPTKSTLKTVENLSIEFRDLISQYKEP
;
A
#
# COMPACT_ATOMS: atom_id res chain seq x y z
N PRO A 1 12.40 -33.95 3.39
CA PRO A 1 12.65 -34.47 2.03
C PRO A 1 11.48 -34.18 1.09
N TYR A 2 10.23 -34.47 1.45
CA TYR A 2 9.04 -34.31 0.61
C TYR A 2 8.74 -32.87 0.14
N ARG A 3 9.12 -31.84 0.88
CA ARG A 3 8.86 -30.41 0.54
C ARG A 3 9.72 -29.93 -0.63
N ARG A 4 11.02 -30.25 -0.64
CA ARG A 4 11.93 -29.93 -1.76
C ARG A 4 11.53 -30.67 -3.03
N GLN A 5 11.10 -31.92 -2.90
CA GLN A 5 10.69 -32.74 -4.02
C GLN A 5 9.45 -32.21 -4.73
N ARG A 6 8.44 -31.66 -3.99
CA ARG A 6 7.25 -31.03 -4.58
C ARG A 6 7.57 -29.77 -5.38
N GLN A 7 8.44 -28.89 -4.86
CA GLN A 7 8.85 -27.68 -5.58
C GLN A 7 9.63 -28.02 -6.85
N MET A 8 10.50 -29.03 -6.82
CA MET A 8 11.21 -29.51 -7.99
C MET A 8 10.25 -30.10 -9.03
N CYS A 9 9.28 -30.94 -8.62
CA CYS A 9 8.32 -31.52 -9.54
C CYS A 9 7.44 -30.50 -10.26
N ILE A 10 7.00 -29.45 -9.57
CA ILE A 10 6.22 -28.37 -10.20
C ILE A 10 7.08 -27.59 -11.19
N ARG A 11 8.32 -27.27 -10.83
CA ARG A 11 9.24 -26.51 -11.68
C ARG A 11 9.62 -27.28 -12.96
N ASP A 12 9.88 -28.55 -12.82
CA ASP A 12 10.45 -29.38 -13.88
C ASP A 12 9.37 -30.18 -14.66
N SER A 13 8.07 -30.02 -14.30
CA SER A 13 6.96 -30.64 -15.01
C SER A 13 6.85 -30.14 -16.44
N LYS A 14 6.66 -31.04 -17.40
CA LYS A 14 6.44 -30.65 -18.80
C LYS A 14 5.10 -29.95 -18.98
N TYR A 15 4.06 -30.37 -18.26
CA TYR A 15 2.72 -29.84 -18.34
C TYR A 15 2.13 -29.69 -16.94
N LEU A 16 1.44 -28.56 -16.67
CA LEU A 16 0.86 -28.25 -15.36
C LEU A 16 -0.58 -27.77 -15.53
N ARG A 17 -1.51 -28.39 -14.79
CA ARG A 17 -2.89 -27.97 -14.66
C ARG A 17 -3.16 -27.51 -13.22
N ILE A 18 -3.68 -26.33 -13.04
CA ILE A 18 -4.01 -25.75 -11.74
C ILE A 18 -5.51 -25.48 -11.68
N LEU A 19 -6.17 -26.12 -10.73
CA LEU A 19 -7.57 -25.86 -10.41
C LEU A 19 -7.66 -25.01 -9.15
N VAL A 20 -8.24 -23.82 -9.27
CA VAL A 20 -8.39 -22.86 -8.18
C VAL A 20 -9.81 -22.90 -7.66
N GLY A 21 -9.95 -23.20 -6.36
CA GLY A 21 -11.19 -23.01 -5.62
C GLY A 21 -11.10 -21.67 -4.88
N LEU A 22 -11.93 -20.70 -5.18
CA LEU A 22 -12.01 -19.47 -4.41
C LEU A 22 -13.12 -19.58 -3.37
N ASP A 23 -12.77 -19.31 -2.11
CA ASP A 23 -13.74 -18.95 -1.09
C ASP A 23 -14.24 -17.53 -1.44
N ILE A 24 -15.38 -17.44 -2.11
CA ILE A 24 -16.07 -16.17 -2.25
C ILE A 24 -16.73 -15.91 -0.89
N ASP A 25 -16.45 -14.74 -0.32
CA ASP A 25 -17.13 -14.26 0.90
C ASP A 25 -18.64 -14.52 0.76
N THR A 26 -19.17 -15.37 1.62
CA THR A 26 -20.55 -15.86 1.61
C THR A 26 -21.61 -14.74 1.58
N ARG A 27 -21.24 -13.51 1.92
CA ARG A 27 -22.10 -12.32 1.86
C ARG A 27 -22.37 -11.85 0.42
N ILE A 28 -21.47 -12.13 -0.51
CA ILE A 28 -21.64 -11.77 -1.95
C ILE A 28 -22.41 -12.90 -2.67
N SER A 29 -22.17 -14.15 -2.32
CA SER A 29 -22.81 -15.32 -2.93
C SER A 29 -24.34 -15.35 -2.76
N ASN A 30 -24.87 -14.93 -1.60
CA ASN A 30 -26.30 -14.94 -1.34
C ASN A 30 -27.10 -13.84 -2.07
N ARG A 31 -26.47 -12.72 -2.44
CA ARG A 31 -27.12 -11.66 -3.24
C ARG A 31 -27.11 -11.93 -4.75
N VAL A 32 -26.18 -12.75 -5.23
CA VAL A 32 -26.08 -13.11 -6.66
C VAL A 32 -27.04 -14.22 -7.06
N ARG A 33 -27.40 -15.11 -6.11
CA ARG A 33 -28.33 -16.24 -6.39
C ARG A 33 -29.79 -15.85 -6.65
N GLU A 34 -30.22 -14.67 -6.26
CA GLU A 34 -31.65 -14.28 -6.37
C GLU A 34 -32.03 -13.57 -7.69
N VAL A 35 -31.10 -13.24 -8.59
CA VAL A 35 -31.40 -12.35 -9.72
C VAL A 35 -31.07 -12.93 -11.13
N GLU A 36 -30.40 -14.08 -11.28
CA GLU A 36 -29.75 -14.42 -12.56
C GLU A 36 -29.89 -15.86 -13.05
N GLU A 37 -31.04 -16.22 -13.55
CA GLU A 37 -31.19 -17.43 -14.39
C GLU A 37 -31.22 -17.04 -15.89
N LEU A 38 -30.20 -17.45 -16.65
CA LEU A 38 -30.16 -17.72 -18.10
C LEU A 38 -29.42 -16.77 -19.07
N VAL A 39 -29.22 -15.50 -18.83
CA VAL A 39 -28.51 -14.62 -19.82
C VAL A 39 -27.06 -14.30 -19.38
N GLU A 40 -26.67 -14.72 -18.23
CA GLU A 40 -25.48 -14.24 -17.51
C GLU A 40 -24.24 -15.12 -17.55
N TRP A 41 -24.34 -16.36 -17.96
CA TRP A 41 -23.23 -17.33 -17.94
C TRP A 41 -21.97 -16.87 -18.70
N GLN A 42 -22.12 -16.24 -19.86
CA GLN A 42 -20.96 -15.73 -20.59
C GLN A 42 -20.38 -14.45 -19.95
N ARG A 43 -21.23 -13.62 -19.37
CA ARG A 43 -20.82 -12.43 -18.61
C ARG A 43 -20.11 -12.82 -17.31
N ILE A 44 -20.59 -13.85 -16.62
CA ILE A 44 -19.99 -14.36 -15.39
C ILE A 44 -18.59 -14.91 -15.66
N ARG A 45 -18.39 -15.69 -16.70
CA ARG A 45 -17.07 -16.24 -17.06
C ARG A 45 -16.04 -15.17 -17.37
N SER A 46 -16.40 -14.13 -18.12
CA SER A 46 -15.50 -13.02 -18.42
C SER A 46 -15.20 -12.19 -17.18
N LYS A 47 -16.18 -11.93 -16.33
CA LYS A 47 -16.04 -11.18 -15.08
C LYS A 47 -15.15 -11.91 -14.08
N VAL A 48 -15.34 -13.19 -13.90
CA VAL A 48 -14.49 -14.05 -13.04
C VAL A 48 -13.03 -14.04 -13.50
N ARG A 49 -12.80 -14.11 -14.80
CA ARG A 49 -11.44 -14.06 -15.39
C ARG A 49 -10.80 -12.69 -15.17
N GLU A 50 -11.53 -11.61 -15.42
CA GLU A 50 -11.04 -10.24 -15.21
C GLU A 50 -10.73 -9.99 -13.73
N GLU A 51 -11.57 -10.45 -12.82
CA GLU A 51 -11.34 -10.35 -11.39
C GLU A 51 -10.07 -11.12 -10.97
N TYR A 52 -9.87 -12.32 -11.49
CA TYR A 52 -8.66 -13.09 -11.24
C TYR A 52 -7.40 -12.36 -11.74
N PHE A 53 -7.44 -11.81 -12.95
CA PHE A 53 -6.32 -11.05 -13.51
C PHE A 53 -6.04 -9.76 -12.72
N ASN A 54 -7.06 -9.03 -12.33
CA ASN A 54 -6.92 -7.83 -11.51
C ASN A 54 -6.31 -8.16 -10.13
N ASN A 55 -6.75 -9.25 -9.50
CA ASN A 55 -6.18 -9.69 -8.22
C ASN A 55 -4.72 -10.13 -8.38
N LEU A 56 -4.37 -10.78 -9.47
CA LEU A 56 -2.99 -11.17 -9.76
C LEU A 56 -2.09 -9.96 -10.01
N VAL A 57 -2.54 -9.00 -10.82
CA VAL A 57 -1.85 -7.72 -11.05
C VAL A 57 -1.62 -6.99 -9.74
N ARG A 58 -2.67 -6.93 -8.90
CA ARG A 58 -2.59 -6.32 -7.59
C ARG A 58 -1.59 -7.03 -6.69
N LEU A 59 -1.64 -8.36 -6.64
CA LEU A 59 -0.70 -9.16 -5.86
C LEU A 59 0.76 -8.90 -6.28
N ILE A 60 1.03 -8.84 -7.58
CA ILE A 60 2.38 -8.62 -8.11
C ILE A 60 2.86 -7.19 -7.86
N ASN A 61 1.96 -6.21 -7.96
CA ASN A 61 2.32 -4.79 -7.87
C ASN A 61 2.34 -4.25 -6.44
N GLU A 62 1.56 -4.83 -5.51
CA GLU A 62 1.36 -4.31 -4.16
C GLU A 62 2.07 -5.14 -3.08
N THR A 63 2.73 -6.24 -3.42
CA THR A 63 3.43 -7.10 -2.46
C THR A 63 4.92 -7.20 -2.76
N ASP A 64 5.73 -7.36 -1.71
CA ASP A 64 7.18 -7.56 -1.80
C ASP A 64 7.56 -8.95 -2.36
N ASN A 65 6.57 -9.75 -2.76
CA ASN A 65 6.78 -11.12 -3.23
C ASN A 65 7.58 -11.23 -4.54
N THR A 66 7.75 -10.13 -5.26
CA THR A 66 8.46 -10.08 -6.54
C THR A 66 9.73 -9.23 -6.50
N ASP A 67 10.20 -8.85 -5.31
CA ASP A 67 11.32 -7.90 -5.14
C ASP A 67 12.70 -8.54 -5.22
N THR A 68 12.79 -9.86 -5.40
CA THR A 68 14.06 -10.56 -5.54
C THR A 68 14.26 -11.12 -6.93
N ASP A 69 15.52 -11.19 -7.39
CA ASP A 69 15.90 -11.81 -8.67
C ASP A 69 15.39 -13.25 -8.79
N GLU A 70 15.30 -13.99 -7.69
CA GLU A 70 14.81 -15.36 -7.67
C GLU A 70 13.31 -15.42 -7.97
N THR A 71 12.52 -14.56 -7.34
CA THR A 71 11.07 -14.49 -7.56
C THR A 71 10.72 -13.98 -8.96
N ILE A 72 11.50 -13.03 -9.49
CA ILE A 72 11.37 -12.57 -10.89
C ILE A 72 11.66 -13.72 -11.87
N LYS A 73 12.70 -14.54 -11.64
CA LYS A 73 13.00 -15.71 -12.46
C LYS A 73 11.89 -16.73 -12.43
N ILE A 74 11.31 -17.01 -11.26
CA ILE A 74 10.18 -17.94 -11.09
C ILE A 74 8.96 -17.40 -11.85
N PHE A 75 8.68 -16.11 -11.75
CA PHE A 75 7.55 -15.48 -12.45
C PHE A 75 7.73 -15.56 -13.98
N ARG A 76 8.93 -15.31 -14.50
CA ARG A 76 9.23 -15.47 -15.93
C ARG A 76 9.09 -16.92 -16.41
N GLN A 77 9.44 -17.90 -15.58
CA GLN A 77 9.20 -19.31 -15.90
C GLN A 77 7.70 -19.61 -15.96
N PHE A 78 6.94 -19.03 -15.06
CA PHE A 78 5.47 -19.13 -15.04
C PHE A 78 4.86 -18.53 -16.32
N GLN A 79 5.27 -17.32 -16.70
CA GLN A 79 4.85 -16.68 -17.96
C GLN A 79 5.20 -17.54 -19.18
N ARG A 80 6.44 -18.07 -19.24
CA ARG A 80 6.86 -18.93 -20.35
C ARG A 80 5.94 -20.16 -20.48
N LYS A 81 5.58 -20.82 -19.38
CA LYS A 81 4.68 -21.97 -19.40
C LYS A 81 3.27 -21.62 -19.90
N ILE A 82 2.80 -20.40 -19.64
CA ILE A 82 1.55 -19.88 -20.21
C ILE A 82 1.67 -19.75 -21.72
N TYR A 83 2.76 -19.14 -22.22
CA TYR A 83 2.98 -18.95 -23.67
C TYR A 83 3.19 -20.24 -24.43
N ASP A 84 3.89 -21.18 -23.81
CA ASP A 84 4.16 -22.49 -24.41
C ASP A 84 2.95 -23.43 -24.34
N GLY A 85 1.82 -22.99 -23.75
CA GLY A 85 0.62 -23.81 -23.54
C GLY A 85 0.83 -24.98 -22.58
N THR A 86 1.91 -24.96 -21.80
CA THR A 86 2.25 -26.03 -20.85
C THR A 86 1.72 -25.77 -19.45
N LEU A 87 1.04 -24.64 -19.24
CA LEU A 87 0.32 -24.30 -18.01
C LEU A 87 -1.11 -23.87 -18.36
N GLU A 88 -2.07 -24.55 -17.78
CA GLU A 88 -3.46 -24.16 -17.78
C GLU A 88 -3.96 -23.88 -16.35
N ILE A 89 -4.79 -22.85 -16.19
CA ILE A 89 -5.43 -22.51 -14.93
C ILE A 89 -6.94 -22.44 -15.16
N ARG A 90 -7.69 -23.17 -14.34
CA ARG A 90 -9.15 -23.11 -14.32
C ARG A 90 -9.66 -22.85 -12.92
N LYS A 91 -10.83 -22.22 -12.81
CA LYS A 91 -11.54 -21.97 -11.56
C LYS A 91 -12.76 -22.87 -11.48
N THR A 92 -12.99 -23.51 -10.33
CA THR A 92 -14.23 -24.25 -10.08
C THR A 92 -15.43 -23.30 -10.06
N GLU A 93 -16.59 -23.74 -10.55
CA GLU A 93 -17.83 -22.97 -10.48
C GLU A 93 -18.28 -22.82 -9.04
N ASP A 94 -18.30 -23.93 -8.29
CA ASP A 94 -18.60 -23.92 -6.87
C ASP A 94 -17.34 -23.73 -6.03
N PRO A 95 -17.46 -23.11 -4.83
CA PRO A 95 -16.35 -23.02 -3.89
C PRO A 95 -15.75 -24.38 -3.58
N CYS A 96 -14.48 -24.58 -3.87
CA CYS A 96 -13.76 -25.83 -3.64
C CYS A 96 -12.60 -25.62 -2.67
N HIS A 97 -12.64 -26.30 -1.54
CA HIS A 97 -11.61 -26.22 -0.51
C HIS A 97 -10.66 -27.43 -0.51
N ALA A 98 -10.73 -28.27 -1.54
CA ALA A 98 -9.85 -29.43 -1.68
C ALA A 98 -8.39 -29.01 -1.87
N LYS A 99 -7.48 -29.75 -1.24
CA LYS A 99 -6.03 -29.63 -1.40
C LYS A 99 -5.52 -30.98 -1.88
N MET A 100 -5.44 -31.12 -3.19
CA MET A 100 -5.02 -32.36 -3.85
C MET A 100 -3.94 -32.06 -4.88
N TYR A 101 -2.88 -32.82 -4.88
CA TYR A 101 -1.76 -32.74 -5.80
C TYR A 101 -1.61 -34.10 -6.50
N LEU A 102 -1.67 -34.11 -7.82
CA LEU A 102 -1.50 -35.25 -8.67
C LEU A 102 -0.18 -35.13 -9.42
N PHE A 103 0.66 -36.13 -9.30
CA PHE A 103 1.94 -36.21 -10.02
C PHE A 103 1.89 -37.44 -10.94
N ALA A 104 1.78 -37.21 -12.23
CA ALA A 104 1.89 -38.28 -13.23
C ALA A 104 3.36 -38.62 -13.50
N TYR A 105 3.69 -39.87 -13.57
CA TYR A 105 5.02 -40.31 -13.94
C TYR A 105 5.12 -40.54 -15.45
N ASN A 106 6.30 -40.29 -16.01
CA ASN A 106 6.60 -40.60 -17.39
C ASN A 106 6.77 -42.13 -17.54
N ASP A 107 6.57 -42.65 -18.75
CA ASP A 107 6.69 -44.10 -19.04
C ASP A 107 8.08 -44.68 -18.70
N SER A 108 9.14 -43.83 -18.73
CA SER A 108 10.50 -44.22 -18.33
C SER A 108 10.65 -44.53 -16.83
N ASN A 109 9.75 -44.00 -15.98
CA ASN A 109 9.77 -44.23 -14.56
C ASN A 109 8.68 -45.25 -14.07
N ASN A 110 7.95 -45.81 -15.01
CA ASN A 110 6.87 -46.75 -14.80
C ASN A 110 7.15 -48.05 -15.55
N GLU A 111 8.27 -48.70 -15.23
CA GLU A 111 8.81 -49.87 -15.98
C GLU A 111 7.81 -51.05 -16.10
N ASN A 112 6.77 -51.13 -15.24
CA ASN A 112 5.76 -52.18 -15.27
C ASN A 112 4.32 -51.70 -15.37
N GLY A 113 4.04 -50.38 -15.51
CA GLY A 113 2.68 -49.82 -15.54
C GLY A 113 1.94 -49.92 -14.19
N GLU A 114 2.66 -50.27 -13.13
CA GLU A 114 2.08 -50.48 -11.78
C GLU A 114 1.93 -49.19 -10.97
N GLN A 115 2.74 -48.15 -11.27
CA GLN A 115 2.76 -46.89 -10.55
C GLN A 115 2.60 -45.69 -11.50
N PRO A 116 1.36 -45.33 -11.91
CA PRO A 116 1.14 -44.25 -12.87
C PRO A 116 1.41 -42.86 -12.30
N GLY A 117 1.47 -42.74 -10.97
CA GLY A 117 1.74 -41.46 -10.32
C GLY A 117 1.43 -41.49 -8.83
N ASP A 118 1.52 -40.31 -8.21
CA ASP A 118 1.22 -40.09 -6.80
C ASP A 118 0.02 -39.16 -6.62
N VAL A 119 -0.75 -39.35 -5.57
CA VAL A 119 -1.72 -38.43 -5.05
C VAL A 119 -1.29 -37.98 -3.68
N ILE A 120 -1.23 -36.66 -3.45
CA ILE A 120 -1.02 -36.09 -2.14
C ILE A 120 -2.24 -35.26 -1.79
N THR A 121 -2.85 -35.51 -0.65
CA THR A 121 -3.99 -34.74 -0.13
C THR A 121 -3.80 -34.44 1.35
N GLY A 122 -4.43 -33.39 1.85
CA GLY A 122 -4.30 -32.97 3.24
C GLY A 122 -4.72 -31.53 3.48
N SER A 123 -4.14 -30.91 4.50
CA SER A 123 -4.47 -29.53 4.91
C SER A 123 -3.64 -28.45 4.18
N SER A 124 -2.54 -28.81 3.53
CA SER A 124 -1.60 -27.84 2.92
C SER A 124 -2.15 -27.19 1.67
N ASN A 125 -2.25 -25.85 1.66
CA ASN A 125 -2.44 -25.05 0.44
C ASN A 125 -1.13 -24.94 -0.36
N LEU A 126 -1.23 -24.69 -1.67
CA LEU A 126 -0.10 -24.35 -2.52
C LEU A 126 0.31 -22.88 -2.27
N SER A 127 0.77 -22.59 -1.06
CA SER A 127 1.23 -21.29 -0.62
C SER A 127 2.49 -21.44 0.24
N TYR A 128 3.25 -20.37 0.43
CA TYR A 128 4.41 -20.39 1.31
C TYR A 128 4.04 -20.84 2.73
N GLN A 129 2.95 -20.31 3.27
CA GLN A 129 2.45 -20.66 4.61
C GLN A 129 2.07 -22.15 4.70
N GLY A 130 1.37 -22.69 3.73
CA GLY A 130 0.98 -24.10 3.70
C GLY A 130 2.14 -25.07 3.40
N LEU A 131 3.19 -24.60 2.70
CA LEU A 131 4.33 -25.44 2.35
C LEU A 131 5.50 -25.34 3.34
N GLN A 132 5.67 -24.21 4.02
CA GLN A 132 6.83 -23.94 4.88
C GLN A 132 6.50 -23.27 6.22
N GLY A 133 5.44 -22.45 6.30
CA GLY A 133 5.18 -21.58 7.45
C GLY A 133 4.39 -22.23 8.59
N ARG A 134 3.65 -23.31 8.34
CA ARG A 134 2.78 -23.95 9.34
C ARG A 134 2.98 -25.45 9.39
N THR A 135 2.60 -26.07 10.51
CA THR A 135 2.53 -27.53 10.63
C THR A 135 1.27 -28.02 9.92
N GLU A 136 1.45 -28.81 8.87
CA GLU A 136 0.38 -29.31 8.02
C GLU A 136 0.47 -30.82 7.90
N ILE A 137 -0.66 -31.48 7.83
CA ILE A 137 -0.74 -32.94 7.67
C ILE A 137 -1.15 -33.27 6.24
N ASN A 138 -0.32 -34.07 5.58
CA ASN A 138 -0.59 -34.56 4.22
C ASN A 138 -0.33 -36.06 4.15
N VAL A 139 -1.17 -36.71 3.39
CA VAL A 139 -1.05 -38.15 3.11
C VAL A 139 -0.69 -38.35 1.64
N ARG A 140 0.27 -39.19 1.36
CA ARG A 140 0.68 -39.60 0.01
C ARG A 140 0.21 -41.02 -0.27
N PHE A 141 -0.46 -41.21 -1.38
CA PHE A 141 -0.85 -42.47 -1.93
C PHE A 141 -0.06 -42.75 -3.21
N THR A 142 0.50 -43.93 -3.32
CA THR A 142 1.37 -44.36 -4.44
C THR A 142 0.77 -45.51 -5.24
N ASP A 143 -0.37 -46.06 -4.79
CA ASP A 143 -1.04 -47.17 -5.46
C ASP A 143 -1.86 -46.70 -6.67
N LYS A 144 -1.93 -47.56 -7.70
CA LYS A 144 -2.64 -47.30 -8.95
C LYS A 144 -4.12 -46.94 -8.75
N GLY A 145 -4.78 -47.63 -7.81
CA GLY A 145 -6.21 -47.42 -7.56
C GLY A 145 -6.49 -46.03 -7.06
N LYS A 146 -5.75 -45.59 -6.04
CA LYS A 146 -5.89 -44.25 -5.46
C LYS A 146 -5.48 -43.15 -6.42
N TYR A 147 -4.47 -43.35 -7.25
CA TYR A 147 -4.11 -42.42 -8.29
C TYR A 147 -5.22 -42.28 -9.34
N THR A 148 -5.80 -43.37 -9.80
CA THR A 148 -6.91 -43.37 -10.77
C THR A 148 -8.14 -42.66 -10.22
N GLU A 149 -8.51 -42.96 -8.97
CA GLU A 149 -9.63 -42.31 -8.26
C GLU A 149 -9.39 -40.78 -8.14
N GLY A 150 -8.21 -40.36 -7.65
CA GLY A 150 -7.85 -38.94 -7.54
C GLY A 150 -7.82 -38.23 -8.90
N LYS A 151 -7.31 -38.89 -9.94
CA LYS A 151 -7.31 -38.35 -11.29
C LYS A 151 -8.71 -38.19 -11.85
N GLN A 152 -9.61 -39.16 -11.62
CA GLN A 152 -11.00 -39.06 -12.06
C GLN A 152 -11.71 -37.86 -11.39
N ILE A 153 -11.56 -37.68 -10.09
CA ILE A 153 -12.12 -36.53 -9.35
C ILE A 153 -11.60 -35.21 -9.91
N PHE A 154 -10.29 -35.16 -10.18
CA PHE A 154 -9.68 -33.95 -10.75
C PHE A 154 -10.22 -33.67 -12.17
N ASP A 155 -10.30 -34.68 -13.01
CA ASP A 155 -10.74 -34.51 -14.40
C ASP A 155 -12.23 -34.14 -14.50
N GLU A 156 -13.09 -34.64 -13.59
CA GLU A 156 -14.50 -34.23 -13.47
C GLU A 156 -14.64 -32.75 -13.05
N LEU A 157 -13.90 -32.33 -12.03
CA LEU A 157 -13.86 -30.92 -11.61
C LEU A 157 -13.28 -30.02 -12.71
N TRP A 158 -12.24 -30.50 -13.41
CA TRP A 158 -11.60 -29.78 -14.49
C TRP A 158 -12.50 -29.55 -15.69
N ALA A 159 -13.30 -30.55 -16.06
CA ALA A 159 -14.21 -30.47 -17.20
C ALA A 159 -15.28 -29.37 -17.03
N ASN A 160 -15.75 -29.20 -15.80
CA ASN A 160 -16.78 -28.21 -15.45
C ASN A 160 -16.20 -26.84 -15.05
N ALA A 161 -14.89 -26.71 -14.92
CA ALA A 161 -14.24 -25.50 -14.44
C ALA A 161 -14.11 -24.41 -15.52
N ILE A 162 -14.18 -23.15 -15.09
CA ILE A 162 -14.06 -21.96 -15.94
C ILE A 162 -12.59 -21.76 -16.34
N PRO A 163 -12.24 -21.72 -17.63
CA PRO A 163 -10.87 -21.42 -18.05
C PRO A 163 -10.46 -19.99 -17.70
N ILE A 164 -9.37 -19.85 -16.98
CA ILE A 164 -8.75 -18.56 -16.66
C ILE A 164 -7.56 -18.30 -17.58
N VAL A 165 -6.65 -19.29 -17.67
CA VAL A 165 -5.47 -19.24 -18.52
C VAL A 165 -5.43 -20.55 -19.32
N ASP A 166 -5.51 -20.45 -20.62
CA ASP A 166 -5.38 -21.50 -21.61
C ASP A 166 -4.88 -20.89 -22.94
N GLU A 167 -4.73 -21.73 -23.98
CA GLU A 167 -4.28 -21.29 -25.31
C GLU A 167 -5.16 -20.19 -25.92
N ASN A 168 -6.47 -20.15 -25.60
CA ASN A 168 -7.43 -19.17 -26.12
C ASN A 168 -7.42 -17.85 -25.31
N THR A 169 -6.76 -17.80 -24.17
CA THR A 169 -6.74 -16.65 -23.26
C THR A 169 -5.39 -15.96 -23.15
N VAL A 170 -4.35 -16.48 -23.81
CA VAL A 170 -2.99 -15.93 -23.78
C VAL A 170 -2.93 -14.45 -24.19
N ASP A 171 -3.67 -14.05 -25.22
CA ASP A 171 -3.68 -12.65 -25.65
C ASP A 171 -4.30 -11.72 -24.60
N ARG A 172 -5.34 -12.16 -23.91
CA ARG A 172 -5.90 -11.43 -22.75
C ARG A 172 -4.94 -11.37 -21.57
N TRP A 173 -4.19 -12.44 -21.34
CA TRP A 173 -3.12 -12.43 -20.35
C TRP A 173 -2.10 -11.32 -20.65
N LYS A 174 -1.62 -11.23 -21.89
CA LYS A 174 -0.70 -10.17 -22.32
C LYS A 174 -1.29 -8.78 -22.12
N GLU A 175 -2.52 -8.57 -22.56
CA GLU A 175 -3.20 -7.29 -22.49
C GLU A 175 -3.47 -6.85 -21.03
N LYS A 176 -3.96 -7.74 -20.19
CA LYS A 176 -4.47 -7.41 -18.86
C LYS A 176 -3.43 -7.58 -17.74
N VAL A 177 -2.52 -8.51 -17.85
CA VAL A 177 -1.53 -8.79 -16.81
C VAL A 177 -0.19 -8.15 -17.16
N GLU A 178 0.44 -8.57 -18.26
CA GLU A 178 1.77 -8.09 -18.60
C GLU A 178 1.86 -6.59 -18.85
N SER A 179 0.84 -6.02 -19.49
CA SER A 179 0.79 -4.57 -19.70
C SER A 179 0.71 -3.76 -18.40
N GLN A 180 0.29 -4.37 -17.30
CA GLN A 180 0.05 -3.70 -16.03
C GLN A 180 1.05 -4.06 -14.93
N ILE A 181 1.78 -5.17 -15.05
CA ILE A 181 2.80 -5.55 -14.08
C ILE A 181 4.10 -4.79 -14.28
N TRP A 182 4.75 -4.47 -13.18
CA TRP A 182 5.98 -3.67 -13.20
C TRP A 182 7.19 -4.44 -13.73
N ILE A 183 7.22 -5.77 -13.58
CA ILE A 183 8.35 -6.64 -13.95
C ILE A 183 8.74 -6.49 -15.43
N ASP A 184 7.75 -6.35 -16.32
CA ASP A 184 8.00 -6.23 -17.76
C ASP A 184 8.22 -4.77 -18.21
N ARG A 185 7.95 -3.80 -17.35
CA ARG A 185 8.14 -2.37 -17.63
C ARG A 185 9.49 -1.81 -17.17
N LEU A 186 10.25 -2.58 -16.38
CA LEU A 186 11.47 -2.13 -15.70
C LEU A 186 12.74 -2.05 -16.54
N PHE A 187 12.68 -2.29 -17.85
CA PHE A 187 13.89 -2.28 -18.71
C PHE A 187 14.51 -0.90 -18.96
N GLN A 188 13.93 0.19 -18.46
CA GLN A 188 14.52 1.51 -18.53
C GLN A 188 14.77 2.06 -17.12
N PRO A 189 16.04 2.30 -16.72
CA PRO A 189 16.39 2.85 -15.40
C PRO A 189 15.62 4.11 -15.02
N TYR A 190 15.32 4.97 -16.01
CA TYR A 190 14.53 6.16 -15.82
C TYR A 190 13.06 5.86 -15.45
N LYS A 191 12.46 4.84 -16.05
CA LYS A 191 11.07 4.43 -15.69
C LYS A 191 11.00 3.82 -14.30
N LEU A 192 12.02 3.06 -13.90
CA LEU A 192 12.15 2.56 -12.54
C LEU A 192 12.26 3.71 -11.54
N TYR A 193 13.12 4.67 -11.82
CA TYR A 193 13.26 5.89 -11.01
C TYR A 193 11.93 6.64 -10.86
N LEU A 194 11.22 6.87 -11.98
CA LEU A 194 9.90 7.52 -11.94
C LEU A 194 8.87 6.72 -11.14
N ARG A 195 8.91 5.39 -11.21
CA ARG A 195 8.00 4.54 -10.45
C ARG A 195 8.31 4.57 -8.97
N VAL A 196 9.58 4.45 -8.57
CA VAL A 196 10.01 4.61 -7.18
C VAL A 196 9.55 5.95 -6.61
N LEU A 197 9.72 7.03 -7.38
CA LEU A 197 9.21 8.35 -6.98
C LEU A 197 7.69 8.36 -6.84
N ASN A 198 6.98 7.77 -7.79
CA ASN A 198 5.51 7.75 -7.77
C ASN A 198 4.95 6.93 -6.60
N GLU A 199 5.56 5.79 -6.27
CA GLU A 199 5.18 4.99 -5.10
C GLU A 199 5.62 5.63 -3.78
N TYR A 200 6.82 6.22 -3.75
CA TYR A 200 7.32 6.93 -2.58
C TYR A 200 6.45 8.13 -2.22
N PHE A 201 6.08 8.92 -3.22
CA PHE A 201 5.24 10.10 -3.02
C PHE A 201 3.74 9.77 -3.00
N ASP A 202 3.31 8.61 -3.53
CA ASP A 202 1.91 8.12 -3.58
C ASP A 202 0.91 9.28 -3.75
N ILE A 203 1.14 10.06 -4.82
CA ILE A 203 0.39 11.29 -5.08
C ILE A 203 -1.04 10.90 -5.47
N PRO A 204 -2.06 11.25 -4.68
CA PRO A 204 -3.44 10.89 -4.99
C PRO A 204 -3.89 11.60 -6.27
N SER A 205 -4.31 10.84 -7.26
CA SER A 205 -4.64 11.39 -8.58
C SER A 205 -5.98 12.16 -8.63
N LYS A 206 -6.82 12.12 -7.59
CA LYS A 206 -8.11 12.83 -7.55
C LYS A 206 -8.57 13.06 -6.11
N THR A 207 -8.36 14.23 -5.60
CA THR A 207 -9.09 14.75 -4.44
C THR A 207 -9.80 16.04 -4.86
N ASN A 208 -11.03 16.30 -4.37
CA ASN A 208 -11.74 17.57 -4.54
C ASN A 208 -11.10 18.67 -3.68
N VAL A 209 -9.77 18.84 -3.79
CA VAL A 209 -9.03 19.86 -3.06
C VAL A 209 -9.13 21.18 -3.82
N ARG A 210 -9.63 22.20 -3.15
CA ARG A 210 -9.61 23.55 -3.69
C ARG A 210 -8.17 24.07 -3.74
N THR A 211 -7.78 24.56 -4.92
CA THR A 211 -6.44 25.13 -5.14
C THR A 211 -6.36 26.60 -4.62
N PRO A 212 -5.16 27.17 -4.47
CA PRO A 212 -5.03 28.59 -4.16
C PRO A 212 -5.82 29.48 -5.13
N PHE A 213 -5.80 29.16 -6.41
CA PHE A 213 -6.54 29.87 -7.44
C PHE A 213 -8.06 29.84 -7.21
N ASP A 214 -8.61 28.65 -6.88
CA ASP A 214 -10.06 28.47 -6.65
C ASP A 214 -10.55 29.18 -5.38
N ILE A 215 -9.69 29.27 -4.35
CA ILE A 215 -10.03 29.88 -3.07
C ILE A 215 -10.04 31.40 -3.13
N THR A 216 -9.11 31.98 -3.93
CA THR A 216 -8.83 33.40 -3.97
C THR A 216 -9.34 34.07 -5.24
N ASP A 217 -10.26 33.43 -5.96
CA ASP A 217 -10.85 33.92 -7.22
C ASP A 217 -9.79 34.37 -8.23
N GLY A 218 -8.70 33.59 -8.34
CA GLY A 218 -7.64 33.83 -9.32
C GLY A 218 -6.53 34.79 -8.89
N LYS A 219 -6.54 35.30 -7.67
CA LYS A 219 -5.49 36.19 -7.16
C LYS A 219 -4.12 35.50 -7.04
N PHE A 220 -4.12 34.20 -6.70
CA PHE A 220 -2.92 33.37 -6.66
C PHE A 220 -2.92 32.37 -7.82
N PHE A 221 -1.76 32.21 -8.47
CA PHE A 221 -1.62 31.28 -9.58
C PHE A 221 -1.74 29.83 -9.13
N ASN A 222 -2.28 28.97 -10.02
CA ASN A 222 -2.30 27.54 -9.81
C ASN A 222 -0.95 26.94 -10.22
N LEU A 223 -0.03 26.85 -9.29
CA LEU A 223 1.29 26.26 -9.52
C LEU A 223 1.23 24.77 -9.17
N LYS A 224 1.59 23.93 -10.14
CA LYS A 224 1.49 22.48 -9.99
C LYS A 224 2.20 21.96 -8.74
N TYR A 225 3.42 22.39 -8.46
CA TYR A 225 4.18 21.94 -7.29
C TYR A 225 3.48 22.31 -5.96
N GLN A 226 2.80 23.47 -5.89
CA GLN A 226 2.02 23.85 -4.70
C GLN A 226 0.79 22.95 -4.55
N THR A 227 0.10 22.65 -5.66
CA THR A 227 -1.06 21.74 -5.64
C THR A 227 -0.65 20.34 -5.22
N ASP A 228 0.45 19.82 -5.75
CA ASP A 228 1.00 18.52 -5.37
C ASP A 228 1.38 18.50 -3.87
N ALA A 229 2.06 19.56 -3.38
CA ALA A 229 2.43 19.70 -1.97
C ALA A 229 1.20 19.76 -1.05
N ILE A 230 0.14 20.49 -1.45
CA ILE A 230 -1.10 20.58 -0.68
C ILE A 230 -1.79 19.19 -0.59
N GLN A 231 -1.87 18.45 -1.68
CA GLN A 231 -2.48 17.13 -1.71
C GLN A 231 -1.72 16.13 -0.82
N LEU A 232 -0.38 16.11 -0.92
CA LEU A 232 0.48 15.29 -0.07
C LEU A 232 0.34 15.67 1.40
N ALA A 233 0.32 16.97 1.70
CA ALA A 233 0.16 17.46 3.06
C ALA A 233 -1.19 17.07 3.67
N LEU A 234 -2.29 17.21 2.93
CA LEU A 234 -3.62 16.82 3.40
C LEU A 234 -3.69 15.31 3.68
N LYS A 235 -3.14 14.48 2.80
CA LYS A 235 -3.04 13.03 3.01
C LYS A 235 -2.20 12.70 4.26
N SER A 236 -1.05 13.36 4.42
CA SER A 236 -0.20 13.19 5.60
C SER A 236 -0.91 13.57 6.89
N ILE A 237 -1.64 14.68 6.89
CA ILE A 237 -2.42 15.15 8.04
C ILE A 237 -3.54 14.17 8.39
N GLU A 238 -4.21 13.60 7.40
CA GLU A 238 -5.25 12.59 7.61
C GLU A 238 -4.69 11.32 8.25
N THR A 239 -3.58 10.81 7.70
CA THR A 239 -2.98 9.53 8.09
C THR A 239 -2.11 9.63 9.35
N HIS A 240 -1.36 10.73 9.48
CA HIS A 240 -0.27 10.89 10.46
C HIS A 240 -0.52 12.03 11.47
N ASN A 241 -1.67 12.70 11.42
CA ASN A 241 -2.04 13.87 12.22
C ASN A 241 -1.18 15.12 11.97
N GLY A 242 -0.24 15.09 11.06
CA GLY A 242 0.58 16.26 10.75
C GLY A 242 1.46 16.09 9.54
N THR A 243 2.12 17.18 9.18
CA THR A 243 3.06 17.25 8.06
C THR A 243 4.14 18.29 8.30
N ILE A 244 5.29 18.10 7.66
CA ILE A 244 6.37 19.09 7.59
C ILE A 244 6.48 19.57 6.14
N VAL A 245 6.23 20.85 5.89
CA VAL A 245 6.44 21.49 4.59
C VAL A 245 7.83 22.14 4.60
N ALA A 246 8.76 21.46 3.97
CA ALA A 246 10.20 21.79 4.01
C ALA A 246 10.72 22.45 2.74
N ASP A 247 9.86 23.15 2.02
CA ASP A 247 10.23 23.84 0.78
C ASP A 247 11.21 25.00 1.01
N VAL A 248 12.00 25.32 -0.02
CA VAL A 248 12.94 26.45 -0.01
C VAL A 248 12.18 27.77 0.24
N VAL A 249 12.91 28.77 0.78
CA VAL A 249 12.35 30.12 0.97
C VAL A 249 11.85 30.68 -0.36
N GLY A 250 10.67 31.34 -0.35
CA GLY A 250 10.07 31.94 -1.53
C GLY A 250 9.14 31.06 -2.35
N LEU A 251 9.04 29.74 -2.07
CA LEU A 251 8.13 28.83 -2.79
C LEU A 251 6.68 28.86 -2.29
N GLY A 252 6.33 29.79 -1.40
CA GLY A 252 4.95 30.01 -0.97
C GLY A 252 4.45 29.03 0.08
N LYS A 253 5.29 28.62 1.04
CA LYS A 253 4.88 27.74 2.17
C LYS A 253 3.65 28.26 2.91
N SER A 254 3.54 29.57 3.12
CA SER A 254 2.38 30.19 3.77
C SER A 254 1.11 30.05 2.92
N ILE A 255 1.21 30.13 1.58
CA ILE A 255 0.10 29.89 0.65
C ILE A 255 -0.35 28.44 0.75
N ILE A 256 0.60 27.49 0.74
CA ILE A 256 0.32 26.06 0.91
C ILE A 256 -0.43 25.81 2.23
N ALA A 257 0.08 26.33 3.35
CA ALA A 257 -0.52 26.14 4.66
C ALA A 257 -1.91 26.82 4.80
N SER A 258 -2.09 27.99 4.21
CA SER A 258 -3.40 28.68 4.18
C SER A 258 -4.43 27.92 3.36
N THR A 259 -3.99 27.32 2.24
CA THR A 259 -4.83 26.44 1.41
C THR A 259 -5.22 25.16 2.16
N ILE A 260 -4.29 24.56 2.91
CA ILE A 260 -4.56 23.42 3.79
C ILE A 260 -5.60 23.80 4.84
N ALA A 261 -5.44 24.96 5.51
CA ALA A 261 -6.37 25.43 6.52
C ALA A 261 -7.79 25.64 5.95
N HIS A 262 -7.90 26.21 4.76
CA HIS A 262 -9.19 26.36 4.07
C HIS A 262 -9.85 25.00 3.76
N ASN A 263 -9.08 24.05 3.25
CA ASN A 263 -9.62 22.73 2.86
C ASN A 263 -10.03 21.88 4.07
N LEU A 264 -9.28 21.93 5.18
CA LEU A 264 -9.60 21.18 6.41
C LEU A 264 -10.78 21.76 7.17
N ARG A 265 -11.06 23.05 7.04
CA ARG A 265 -12.16 23.75 7.74
C ARG A 265 -12.13 23.59 9.27
N LEU A 266 -10.94 23.35 9.82
CA LEU A 266 -10.74 23.31 11.27
C LEU A 266 -10.46 24.72 11.81
N ARG A 267 -10.79 24.95 13.08
CA ARG A 267 -10.28 26.15 13.76
C ARG A 267 -8.78 26.10 13.79
N THR A 268 -8.15 27.17 13.33
CA THR A 268 -6.70 27.22 13.12
C THR A 268 -6.03 28.13 14.15
N ILE A 269 -4.92 27.67 14.71
CA ILE A 269 -4.01 28.49 15.49
C ILE A 269 -2.70 28.56 14.70
N VAL A 270 -2.27 29.77 14.40
CA VAL A 270 -0.99 30.00 13.72
C VAL A 270 0.00 30.56 14.73
N VAL A 271 1.15 29.90 14.87
CA VAL A 271 2.30 30.36 15.61
C VAL A 271 3.37 30.81 14.63
N SER A 272 3.66 32.11 14.56
CA SER A 272 4.59 32.66 13.57
C SER A 272 5.60 33.63 14.20
N PRO A 273 6.75 33.89 13.55
CA PRO A 273 7.63 35.00 13.96
C PRO A 273 6.89 36.34 14.03
N PRO A 274 7.23 37.23 14.97
CA PRO A 274 6.52 38.50 15.18
C PRO A 274 6.37 39.34 13.90
N HIS A 275 7.38 39.37 13.07
CA HIS A 275 7.40 40.17 11.83
C HIS A 275 6.53 39.55 10.70
N LEU A 276 6.12 38.32 10.79
CA LEU A 276 5.24 37.64 9.83
C LEU A 276 3.78 37.66 10.26
N LYS A 277 3.45 38.10 11.47
CA LYS A 277 2.11 38.05 12.02
C LYS A 277 1.09 38.78 11.14
N SER A 278 1.39 40.01 10.69
CA SER A 278 0.49 40.79 9.84
C SER A 278 0.25 40.11 8.48
N GLY A 279 1.28 39.43 7.94
CA GLY A 279 1.16 38.63 6.72
C GLY A 279 0.20 37.46 6.90
N TRP A 280 0.28 36.78 8.05
CA TRP A 280 -0.63 35.67 8.38
C TRP A 280 -2.07 36.14 8.62
N ASP A 281 -2.27 37.33 9.24
CA ASP A 281 -3.61 37.90 9.37
C ASP A 281 -4.20 38.21 7.97
N ALA A 282 -3.39 38.73 7.03
CA ALA A 282 -3.83 38.93 5.65
C ALA A 282 -4.15 37.62 4.92
N TYR A 283 -3.31 36.59 5.05
CA TYR A 283 -3.59 35.26 4.47
C TYR A 283 -4.85 34.62 5.04
N LYS A 284 -5.10 34.76 6.35
CA LYS A 284 -6.32 34.27 6.99
C LYS A 284 -7.57 34.87 6.32
N ASP A 285 -7.58 36.16 6.09
CA ASP A 285 -8.72 36.85 5.47
C ASP A 285 -8.84 36.51 3.99
N GLU A 286 -7.72 36.44 3.26
CA GLU A 286 -7.68 36.13 1.83
C GLU A 286 -8.11 34.69 1.51
N PHE A 287 -7.65 33.73 2.30
CA PHE A 287 -7.99 32.30 2.12
C PHE A 287 -9.25 31.88 2.89
N GLY A 288 -9.87 32.79 3.66
CA GLY A 288 -11.15 32.57 4.32
C GLY A 288 -11.16 31.43 5.33
N PHE A 289 -10.06 31.21 6.05
CA PHE A 289 -10.05 30.22 7.13
C PHE A 289 -10.24 30.85 8.51
N THR A 290 -10.91 30.11 9.41
CA THR A 290 -11.18 30.60 10.78
C THR A 290 -9.98 30.33 11.67
N GLY A 291 -9.36 31.37 12.22
CA GLY A 291 -8.19 31.15 13.08
C GLY A 291 -7.69 32.40 13.80
N THR A 292 -6.73 32.17 14.69
CA THR A 292 -6.04 33.23 15.47
C THR A 292 -4.53 33.10 15.28
N VAL A 293 -3.85 34.22 15.08
CA VAL A 293 -2.40 34.28 14.84
C VAL A 293 -1.69 34.77 16.10
N PHE A 294 -0.76 33.97 16.60
CA PHE A 294 0.10 34.29 17.74
C PHE A 294 1.55 34.45 17.32
N SER A 295 2.24 35.32 18.03
CA SER A 295 3.71 35.44 17.90
C SER A 295 4.41 34.27 18.58
N GLY A 296 5.51 33.75 18.01
CA GLY A 296 6.29 32.65 18.56
C GLY A 296 6.79 32.83 19.99
N GLY A 297 6.99 34.08 20.44
CA GLY A 297 7.29 34.37 21.86
C GLY A 297 6.06 34.41 22.78
N LYS A 298 4.88 34.07 22.30
CA LYS A 298 3.60 34.10 23.02
C LYS A 298 2.83 32.76 22.94
N ILE A 299 3.54 31.64 22.94
CA ILE A 299 2.94 30.30 22.88
C ILE A 299 2.05 30.05 24.10
N SER A 300 2.41 30.61 25.26
CA SER A 300 1.57 30.55 26.44
C SER A 300 0.18 31.19 26.24
N GLU A 301 0.12 32.34 25.55
CA GLU A 301 -1.17 32.97 25.20
C GLU A 301 -1.96 32.10 24.22
N ALA A 302 -1.30 31.47 23.23
CA ALA A 302 -1.92 30.53 22.29
C ALA A 302 -2.51 29.31 23.02
N LEU A 303 -1.79 28.76 23.99
CA LEU A 303 -2.24 27.62 24.78
C LEU A 303 -3.43 27.99 25.68
N VAL A 304 -3.41 29.16 26.32
CA VAL A 304 -4.55 29.68 27.10
C VAL A 304 -5.78 29.87 26.21
N HIS A 305 -5.61 30.48 25.05
CA HIS A 305 -6.65 30.67 24.04
C HIS A 305 -7.25 29.33 23.58
N TYR A 306 -6.40 28.34 23.24
CA TYR A 306 -6.82 26.99 22.89
C TYR A 306 -7.66 26.33 23.98
N ASN A 307 -7.17 26.35 25.23
CA ASN A 307 -7.85 25.74 26.37
C ASN A 307 -9.22 26.41 26.67
N GLY A 308 -9.33 27.70 26.39
CA GLY A 308 -10.60 28.44 26.54
C GLY A 308 -11.63 28.13 25.45
N LEU A 309 -11.21 27.66 24.30
CA LEU A 309 -12.09 27.35 23.17
C LEU A 309 -12.34 25.86 22.94
N LYS A 310 -11.44 25.00 23.42
CA LYS A 310 -11.49 23.56 23.20
C LYS A 310 -12.77 22.95 23.77
N ARG A 311 -13.48 22.20 22.92
CA ARG A 311 -14.59 21.33 23.29
C ARG A 311 -14.16 19.86 23.30
N PRO A 312 -14.86 18.97 24.01
CA PRO A 312 -14.62 17.53 23.88
C PRO A 312 -14.69 17.11 22.42
N ASP A 313 -13.70 16.29 21.98
CA ASP A 313 -13.59 15.74 20.63
C ASP A 313 -13.37 16.77 19.48
N GLU A 314 -13.21 18.05 19.78
CA GLU A 314 -12.89 19.07 18.77
C GLU A 314 -11.38 19.09 18.49
N GLN A 315 -11.02 18.92 17.22
CA GLN A 315 -9.64 19.06 16.74
C GLN A 315 -9.42 20.45 16.13
N PHE A 316 -8.26 21.02 16.40
CA PHE A 316 -7.77 22.24 15.78
C PHE A 316 -6.71 21.92 14.73
N LEU A 317 -6.45 22.87 13.85
CA LEU A 317 -5.25 22.90 13.02
C LEU A 317 -4.22 23.83 13.66
N ILE A 318 -3.05 23.31 13.95
CA ILE A 318 -1.93 24.10 14.48
C ILE A 318 -0.91 24.27 13.36
N ILE A 319 -0.71 25.52 12.92
CA ILE A 319 0.31 25.87 11.94
C ILE A 319 1.46 26.54 12.67
N VAL A 320 2.66 26.00 12.50
CA VAL A 320 3.88 26.56 13.10
C VAL A 320 4.81 27.03 11.99
N ASP A 321 4.94 28.34 11.86
CA ASP A 321 5.86 28.92 10.88
C ASP A 321 7.27 29.07 11.46
N GLU A 322 8.28 28.85 10.64
CA GLU A 322 9.69 28.75 11.03
C GLU A 322 9.91 27.74 12.18
N ALA A 323 9.34 26.53 11.99
CA ALA A 323 9.32 25.47 13.00
C ALA A 323 10.72 25.03 13.47
N HIS A 324 11.76 25.30 12.69
CA HIS A 324 13.14 25.05 13.10
C HIS A 324 13.56 25.75 14.40
N ARG A 325 12.82 26.75 14.83
CA ARG A 325 13.06 27.44 16.12
C ARG A 325 12.74 26.55 17.33
N TYR A 326 11.94 25.51 17.16
CA TYR A 326 11.49 24.59 18.18
C TYR A 326 12.20 23.23 18.09
N ARG A 327 13.47 23.19 17.68
CA ARG A 327 14.29 21.98 17.61
C ARG A 327 14.73 21.46 18.97
N ASN A 328 14.94 22.39 19.92
CA ASN A 328 15.38 22.03 21.25
C ASN A 328 14.18 21.67 22.15
N GLU A 329 14.00 20.40 22.39
CA GLU A 329 12.90 19.86 23.19
C GLU A 329 13.00 20.17 24.71
N TYR A 330 14.14 20.67 25.17
CA TYR A 330 14.36 21.03 26.57
C TYR A 330 13.92 22.46 26.91
N THR A 331 13.34 23.20 25.97
CA THR A 331 12.86 24.56 26.20
C THR A 331 11.41 24.57 26.67
N GLU A 332 11.03 25.59 27.49
CA GLU A 332 9.63 25.78 27.91
C GLU A 332 8.72 26.03 26.70
N ASP A 333 9.20 26.79 25.71
CA ASP A 333 8.44 27.07 24.48
C ASP A 333 8.13 25.80 23.72
N TYR A 334 9.07 24.83 23.63
CA TYR A 334 8.80 23.55 23.02
C TYR A 334 7.77 22.73 23.82
N ALA A 335 7.86 22.70 25.15
CA ALA A 335 6.90 21.97 25.99
C ALA A 335 5.49 22.54 25.85
N MET A 336 5.33 23.85 25.81
CA MET A 336 4.06 24.52 25.59
C MET A 336 3.51 24.22 24.17
N LEU A 337 4.36 24.30 23.15
CA LEU A 337 4.00 23.98 21.77
C LEU A 337 3.58 22.52 21.63
N HIS A 338 4.34 21.60 22.26
CA HIS A 338 4.01 20.17 22.27
C HIS A 338 2.60 19.93 22.86
N ASN A 339 2.29 20.59 23.99
CA ASN A 339 0.95 20.52 24.60
C ASN A 339 -0.15 21.06 23.68
N LEU A 340 0.13 22.15 22.94
CA LEU A 340 -0.81 22.73 21.98
C LEU A 340 -1.06 21.78 20.79
N CYS A 341 -0.04 21.06 20.36
CA CYS A 341 -0.09 20.14 19.22
C CYS A 341 -0.77 18.80 19.56
N GLN A 342 -0.77 18.37 20.84
CA GLN A 342 -1.31 17.08 21.25
C GLN A 342 -2.81 16.95 20.95
N GLY A 343 -3.16 15.88 20.19
CA GLY A 343 -4.54 15.59 19.80
C GLY A 343 -5.08 16.48 18.66
N ASN A 344 -4.28 17.38 18.13
CA ASN A 344 -4.63 18.30 17.04
C ASN A 344 -3.95 17.90 15.73
N LYS A 345 -4.39 18.50 14.62
CA LYS A 345 -3.71 18.40 13.32
C LYS A 345 -2.61 19.46 13.24
N VAL A 346 -1.43 19.08 12.72
CA VAL A 346 -0.24 19.95 12.79
C VAL A 346 0.38 20.13 11.41
N VAL A 347 0.70 21.38 11.09
CA VAL A 347 1.49 21.77 9.91
C VAL A 347 2.72 22.55 10.36
N LEU A 348 3.88 21.99 10.11
CA LEU A 348 5.15 22.64 10.41
C LEU A 348 5.76 23.20 9.12
N LEU A 349 6.06 24.50 9.09
CA LEU A 349 6.70 25.15 7.96
C LEU A 349 8.15 25.49 8.32
N THR A 350 9.08 25.05 7.51
CA THR A 350 10.51 25.38 7.69
C THR A 350 11.25 25.29 6.37
N ALA A 351 12.27 26.07 6.18
CA ALA A 351 13.19 25.91 5.05
C ALA A 351 14.37 24.98 5.40
N THR A 352 14.61 24.74 6.68
CA THR A 352 15.76 24.00 7.20
C THR A 352 15.30 22.96 8.22
N PRO A 353 14.67 21.85 7.77
CA PRO A 353 14.16 20.81 8.68
C PRO A 353 15.30 20.06 9.38
N PHE A 354 16.48 20.08 8.77
CA PHE A 354 17.68 19.42 9.24
C PHE A 354 18.85 20.43 9.29
N ASN A 355 19.54 20.52 10.41
CA ASN A 355 20.70 21.38 10.61
C ASN A 355 21.80 20.68 11.40
N ASN A 356 22.39 19.64 10.82
CA ASN A 356 23.50 18.88 11.35
C ASN A 356 23.20 17.87 12.46
N ASP A 357 21.96 17.63 12.86
CA ASP A 357 21.63 16.56 13.83
C ASP A 357 20.27 15.92 13.50
N PRO A 358 20.17 14.58 13.38
CA PRO A 358 18.90 13.88 13.23
C PRO A 358 17.88 14.20 14.33
N ALA A 359 18.35 14.61 15.52
CA ALA A 359 17.50 15.04 16.63
C ALA A 359 16.61 16.24 16.27
N ASP A 360 17.03 17.10 15.34
CA ASP A 360 16.22 18.23 14.87
C ASP A 360 14.91 17.78 14.26
N ILE A 361 14.96 16.79 13.36
CA ILE A 361 13.77 16.24 12.71
C ILE A 361 12.94 15.45 13.74
N TYR A 362 13.59 14.69 14.60
CA TYR A 362 12.92 13.91 15.64
C TYR A 362 12.08 14.79 16.56
N SER A 363 12.63 15.92 17.01
CA SER A 363 11.90 16.87 17.85
C SER A 363 10.66 17.42 17.13
N MET A 364 10.76 17.74 15.83
CA MET A 364 9.60 18.19 15.05
C MET A 364 8.56 17.08 14.85
N LEU A 365 8.97 15.85 14.57
CA LEU A 365 8.04 14.72 14.43
C LEU A 365 7.26 14.46 15.72
N LYS A 366 7.88 14.60 16.89
CA LYS A 366 7.21 14.43 18.18
C LYS A 366 6.06 15.40 18.43
N LEU A 367 6.00 16.53 17.72
CA LEU A 367 4.88 17.46 17.85
C LEU A 367 3.54 16.87 17.36
N PHE A 368 3.57 15.88 16.45
CA PHE A 368 2.35 15.26 15.92
C PHE A 368 2.38 13.72 15.84
N GLN A 369 3.51 13.09 16.14
CA GLN A 369 3.65 11.64 16.23
C GLN A 369 3.86 11.18 17.67
N ILE A 370 3.25 10.06 18.02
CA ILE A 370 3.57 9.36 19.28
C ILE A 370 4.77 8.47 19.00
N PRO A 371 5.95 8.73 19.62
CA PRO A 371 7.19 8.05 19.24
C PRO A 371 7.15 6.52 19.33
N THR A 372 6.40 5.97 20.31
CA THR A 372 6.27 4.52 20.53
C THR A 372 5.17 3.85 19.70
N LYS A 373 4.33 4.65 18.99
CA LYS A 373 3.24 4.18 18.14
C LYS A 373 3.18 5.07 16.90
N SER A 374 4.23 5.01 16.11
CA SER A 374 4.32 5.80 14.87
C SER A 374 3.30 5.31 13.84
N THR A 375 2.68 6.25 13.15
CA THR A 375 1.83 5.96 11.98
C THR A 375 2.62 6.00 10.67
N LEU A 376 3.94 6.30 10.73
CA LEU A 376 4.80 6.29 9.56
C LEU A 376 4.99 4.85 9.07
N LYS A 377 4.82 4.62 7.77
CA LYS A 377 4.79 3.28 7.15
C LYS A 377 6.06 2.43 7.38
N THR A 378 7.19 3.07 7.58
CA THR A 378 8.50 2.40 7.66
C THR A 378 9.00 2.19 9.08
N VAL A 379 8.38 2.81 10.09
CA VAL A 379 8.92 2.83 11.46
C VAL A 379 7.80 2.81 12.48
N GLU A 380 7.65 1.68 13.19
CA GLU A 380 6.67 1.57 14.28
C GLU A 380 7.11 2.31 15.55
N ASN A 381 8.41 2.37 15.82
CA ASN A 381 8.97 3.02 17.02
C ASN A 381 10.07 4.02 16.67
N LEU A 382 9.66 5.29 16.51
CA LEU A 382 10.56 6.41 16.22
C LEU A 382 11.63 6.60 17.29
N SER A 383 11.35 6.27 18.56
CA SER A 383 12.34 6.45 19.65
C SER A 383 13.55 5.54 19.48
N ILE A 384 13.35 4.31 19.00
CA ILE A 384 14.42 3.36 18.76
C ILE A 384 15.23 3.80 17.55
N GLU A 385 14.56 4.04 16.42
CA GLU A 385 15.21 4.42 15.17
C GLU A 385 16.05 5.71 15.30
N PHE A 386 15.45 6.75 15.88
CA PHE A 386 16.19 8.01 16.03
C PHE A 386 17.32 7.94 17.06
N ARG A 387 17.18 7.10 18.10
CA ARG A 387 18.29 6.85 19.02
C ARG A 387 19.49 6.22 18.29
N ASP A 388 19.22 5.22 17.46
CA ASP A 388 20.23 4.51 16.70
C ASP A 388 20.85 5.40 15.61
N LEU A 389 20.05 6.19 14.91
CA LEU A 389 20.50 7.20 13.94
C LEU A 389 21.38 8.29 14.60
N ILE A 390 20.96 8.82 15.75
CA ILE A 390 21.73 9.84 16.48
C ILE A 390 23.05 9.25 17.01
N SER A 391 23.05 7.99 17.44
CA SER A 391 24.28 7.30 17.85
C SER A 391 25.26 7.15 16.69
N GLN A 392 24.79 6.64 15.54
CA GLN A 392 25.61 6.48 14.33
C GLN A 392 26.15 7.81 13.81
N TYR A 393 25.34 8.87 13.90
CA TYR A 393 25.75 10.20 13.45
C TYR A 393 26.85 10.82 14.33
N LYS A 394 26.93 10.43 15.60
CA LYS A 394 27.93 10.92 16.56
C LYS A 394 29.20 10.07 16.61
N GLU A 395 29.22 8.92 15.94
CA GLU A 395 30.42 8.14 15.76
C GLU A 395 31.34 8.83 14.73
N PRO A 396 32.62 9.11 15.06
CA PRO A 396 33.51 9.88 14.17
C PRO A 396 33.96 9.11 12.93
#